data_d0550346a98f0fe644c51f718c5aa32b
#
_entry.id   d0550346a98f0fe644c51f718c5aa32b
#
_cell.length_a   1.000
_cell.length_b   1.000
_cell.length_c   1.000
_cell.angle_alpha   90.00
_cell.angle_beta   90.00
_cell.angle_gamma   90.00
#
_symmetry.space_group_name_H-M   'P 1'
#
loop_
_entity.id
_entity.type
_entity.pdbx_description
1 polymer ?
#
loop_
_entity_poly.entity_id
_entity_poly.type
_entity_poly.pdbx_seq_one_letter_code
_entity_poly.pdbx_strand_id
1 'polypeptide(L)'
;MITRKSFKMHLHPGMEEEYKRRHEALWPEMKEMIHEYGGRNYSIFLDRETNVLYGYIELEDEAKWAKSADTAICRKWWDYMAPLMAVNPDNSPVAEDLVPVFHLD
;
A
#
# COMPACT_ATOMS: atom_id res chain seq x y z
N MET A 1 -8.65 -10.67 -15.95
CA MET A 1 -9.51 -10.80 -14.75
C MET A 1 -8.95 -9.95 -13.63
N ILE A 2 -9.80 -9.22 -12.93
CA ILE A 2 -9.39 -8.35 -11.84
C ILE A 2 -9.41 -9.13 -10.52
N THR A 3 -8.31 -9.07 -9.78
CA THR A 3 -8.23 -9.61 -8.43
C THR A 3 -8.34 -8.44 -7.46
N ARG A 4 -9.24 -8.54 -6.50
CA ARG A 4 -9.40 -7.55 -5.43
C ARG A 4 -8.60 -8.02 -4.22
N LYS A 5 -7.76 -7.14 -3.70
CA LYS A 5 -6.92 -7.45 -2.55
C LYS A 5 -7.11 -6.40 -1.47
N SER A 6 -7.20 -6.85 -0.23
CA SER A 6 -7.21 -5.92 0.91
C SER A 6 -6.25 -6.43 1.96
N PHE A 7 -5.66 -5.47 2.69
CA PHE A 7 -4.61 -5.81 3.66
C PHE A 7 -4.56 -4.74 4.76
N LYS A 8 -3.96 -5.12 5.88
CA LYS A 8 -3.75 -4.20 7.00
C LYS A 8 -2.27 -3.83 7.09
N MET A 9 -2.02 -2.57 7.42
CA MET A 9 -0.70 -2.08 7.78
C MET A 9 -0.83 -1.32 9.11
N HIS A 10 0.28 -0.87 9.67
CA HIS A 10 0.28 -0.31 11.01
C HIS A 10 1.01 1.04 11.03
N LEU A 11 0.24 2.10 11.29
CA LEU A 11 0.77 3.46 11.36
C LEU A 11 1.28 3.73 12.77
N HIS A 12 2.40 4.45 12.89
CA HIS A 12 2.84 4.90 14.20
C HIS A 12 1.92 6.01 14.73
N PRO A 13 1.68 6.06 16.04
CA PRO A 13 0.83 7.10 16.62
C PRO A 13 1.32 8.50 16.26
N GLY A 14 0.37 9.38 15.95
CA GLY A 14 0.67 10.77 15.63
C GLY A 14 1.14 11.04 14.22
N MET A 15 1.18 10.02 13.34
CA MET A 15 1.70 10.18 11.98
C MET A 15 0.62 10.32 10.92
N GLU A 16 -0.64 10.43 11.29
CA GLU A 16 -1.75 10.47 10.32
C GLU A 16 -1.60 11.59 9.30
N GLU A 17 -1.34 12.81 9.76
CA GLU A 17 -1.27 13.96 8.85
C GLU A 17 -0.10 13.85 7.89
N GLU A 18 1.06 13.44 8.38
CA GLU A 18 2.24 13.29 7.54
C GLU A 18 2.08 12.16 6.53
N TYR A 19 1.47 11.03 6.95
CA TYR A 19 1.18 9.91 6.07
C TYR A 19 0.28 10.35 4.92
N LYS A 20 -0.80 11.07 5.26
CA LYS A 20 -1.74 11.58 4.27
C LYS A 20 -1.07 12.57 3.33
N ARG A 21 -0.28 13.50 3.87
CA ARG A 21 0.41 14.51 3.08
C ARG A 21 1.33 13.87 2.04
N ARG A 22 2.09 12.86 2.44
CA ARG A 22 3.03 12.19 1.53
C ARG A 22 2.29 11.45 0.41
N HIS A 23 1.13 10.86 0.71
CA HIS A 23 0.32 10.18 -0.32
C HIS A 23 -0.38 11.17 -1.24
N GLU A 24 -0.79 12.33 -0.74
CA GLU A 24 -1.37 13.37 -1.60
C GLU A 24 -0.33 13.92 -2.57
N ALA A 25 0.93 13.88 -2.19
CA ALA A 25 2.06 14.27 -3.02
C ALA A 25 2.80 13.05 -3.57
N LEU A 26 2.08 11.97 -3.86
CA LEU A 26 2.67 10.74 -4.38
C LEU A 26 3.55 11.03 -5.60
N TRP A 27 4.75 10.48 -5.60
CA TRP A 27 5.70 10.69 -6.67
C TRP A 27 5.14 10.20 -8.01
N PRO A 28 5.26 10.99 -9.10
CA PRO A 28 4.77 10.55 -10.40
C PRO A 28 5.33 9.20 -10.85
N GLU A 29 6.61 8.93 -10.59
CA GLU A 29 7.24 7.66 -10.93
C GLU A 29 6.63 6.49 -10.17
N MET A 30 6.24 6.71 -8.91
CA MET A 30 5.59 5.68 -8.11
C MET A 30 4.19 5.38 -8.64
N LYS A 31 3.45 6.43 -9.02
CA LYS A 31 2.13 6.28 -9.62
C LYS A 31 2.21 5.51 -10.94
N GLU A 32 3.18 5.85 -11.78
CA GLU A 32 3.41 5.14 -13.04
C GLU A 32 3.72 3.67 -12.80
N MET A 33 4.56 3.37 -11.81
CA MET A 33 4.94 2.00 -11.48
C MET A 33 3.72 1.19 -11.04
N ILE A 34 2.89 1.76 -10.17
CA ILE A 34 1.68 1.07 -9.71
C ILE A 34 0.80 0.69 -10.90
N HIS A 35 0.56 1.63 -11.82
CA HIS A 35 -0.26 1.36 -13.01
C HIS A 35 0.41 0.36 -13.95
N GLU A 36 1.72 0.50 -14.17
CA GLU A 36 2.48 -0.40 -15.06
C GLU A 36 2.40 -1.84 -14.57
N TYR A 37 2.44 -2.06 -13.26
CA TYR A 37 2.36 -3.39 -12.68
C TYR A 37 0.94 -3.86 -12.42
N GLY A 38 -0.04 -3.16 -13.00
CA GLY A 38 -1.44 -3.59 -13.02
C GLY A 38 -2.28 -3.20 -11.82
N GLY A 39 -1.79 -2.32 -10.97
CA GLY A 39 -2.57 -1.84 -9.81
C GLY A 39 -3.48 -0.70 -10.20
N ARG A 40 -4.71 -0.72 -9.67
CA ARG A 40 -5.69 0.35 -9.88
C ARG A 40 -6.68 0.39 -8.73
N ASN A 41 -7.41 1.48 -8.63
CA ASN A 41 -8.40 1.70 -7.56
C ASN A 41 -7.79 1.42 -6.19
N TYR A 42 -6.58 1.91 -5.96
CA TYR A 42 -5.84 1.73 -4.73
C TYR A 42 -6.30 2.77 -3.73
N SER A 43 -6.85 2.31 -2.61
CA SER A 43 -7.34 3.18 -1.54
C SER A 43 -6.81 2.70 -0.20
N ILE A 44 -6.50 3.63 0.68
CA ILE A 44 -6.05 3.31 2.04
C ILE A 44 -6.90 4.10 3.02
N PHE A 45 -7.45 3.41 4.00
CA PHE A 45 -8.28 4.00 5.06
C PHE A 45 -7.62 3.76 6.41
N LEU A 46 -7.75 4.69 7.33
CA LEU A 46 -7.18 4.59 8.67
C LEU A 46 -8.28 4.38 9.72
N ASP A 47 -8.08 3.39 10.59
CA ASP A 47 -8.85 3.26 11.81
C ASP A 47 -8.09 4.02 12.90
N ARG A 48 -8.62 5.18 13.31
CA ARG A 48 -7.95 6.06 14.27
C ARG A 48 -7.83 5.46 15.67
N GLU A 49 -8.72 4.54 16.02
CA GLU A 49 -8.67 3.93 17.35
C GLU A 49 -7.51 2.96 17.50
N THR A 50 -7.15 2.28 16.42
CA THR A 50 -6.13 1.25 16.46
C THR A 50 -4.86 1.63 15.72
N ASN A 51 -4.89 2.72 14.93
CA ASN A 51 -3.82 3.11 14.00
C ASN A 51 -3.57 2.05 12.92
N VAL A 52 -4.56 1.21 12.63
CA VAL A 52 -4.48 0.23 11.56
C VAL A 52 -4.89 0.89 10.24
N LEU A 53 -4.05 0.71 9.22
CA LEU A 53 -4.33 1.17 7.86
C LEU A 53 -4.91 0.00 7.08
N TYR A 54 -6.03 0.24 6.41
CA TYR A 54 -6.68 -0.77 5.56
C TYR A 54 -6.48 -0.38 4.11
N GLY A 55 -5.71 -1.20 3.40
CA GLY A 55 -5.47 -0.99 1.97
C GLY A 55 -6.43 -1.82 1.13
N TYR A 56 -6.83 -1.28 -0.02
CA TYR A 56 -7.61 -1.97 -1.02
C TYR A 56 -7.02 -1.67 -2.39
N ILE A 57 -6.81 -2.70 -3.19
CA ILE A 57 -6.26 -2.52 -4.52
C ILE A 57 -6.87 -3.55 -5.46
N GLU A 58 -7.05 -3.17 -6.73
CA GLU A 58 -7.47 -4.07 -7.79
C GLU A 58 -6.27 -4.37 -8.68
N LEU A 59 -6.03 -5.63 -8.95
CA LEU A 59 -4.87 -6.09 -9.69
C LEU A 59 -5.29 -6.84 -10.96
N GLU A 60 -4.62 -6.52 -12.06
CA GLU A 60 -4.82 -7.26 -13.32
C GLU A 60 -4.19 -8.64 -13.26
N ASP A 61 -3.05 -8.75 -12.59
CA ASP A 61 -2.25 -9.97 -12.51
C ASP A 61 -1.43 -9.94 -11.22
N GLU A 62 -1.74 -10.81 -10.28
CA GLU A 62 -1.05 -10.86 -8.99
C GLU A 62 0.44 -11.18 -9.14
N ALA A 63 0.80 -12.06 -10.06
CA ALA A 63 2.20 -12.44 -10.26
C ALA A 63 3.00 -11.24 -10.77
N LYS A 64 2.42 -10.45 -11.66
CA LYS A 64 3.05 -9.23 -12.16
C LYS A 64 3.18 -8.20 -11.04
N TRP A 65 2.11 -8.01 -10.26
CA TRP A 65 2.12 -7.06 -9.14
C TRP A 65 3.18 -7.41 -8.10
N ALA A 66 3.37 -8.70 -7.81
CA ALA A 66 4.37 -9.14 -6.84
C ALA A 66 5.78 -8.66 -7.22
N LYS A 67 6.06 -8.50 -8.51
CA LYS A 67 7.36 -8.01 -8.99
C LYS A 67 7.54 -6.51 -8.75
N SER A 68 6.47 -5.77 -8.48
CA SER A 68 6.57 -4.33 -8.19
C SER A 68 7.46 -4.05 -6.99
N ALA A 69 7.49 -4.98 -6.03
CA ALA A 69 8.32 -4.85 -4.82
C ALA A 69 9.82 -4.84 -5.12
N ASP A 70 10.24 -5.34 -6.29
CA ASP A 70 11.64 -5.39 -6.67
C ASP A 70 12.09 -4.15 -7.45
N THR A 71 11.19 -3.21 -7.71
CA THR A 71 11.54 -1.99 -8.43
C THR A 71 12.28 -1.01 -7.52
N ALA A 72 13.22 -0.26 -8.10
CA ALA A 72 13.97 0.75 -7.35
C ALA A 72 13.05 1.83 -6.78
N ILE A 73 12.03 2.24 -7.54
CA ILE A 73 11.11 3.29 -7.08
C ILE A 73 10.28 2.84 -5.88
N CYS A 74 9.83 1.56 -5.88
CA CYS A 74 9.08 1.01 -4.75
C CYS A 74 9.96 0.99 -3.48
N ARG A 75 11.20 0.54 -3.61
CA ARG A 75 12.15 0.50 -2.49
C ARG A 75 12.43 1.88 -1.94
N LYS A 76 12.59 2.86 -2.82
CA LYS A 76 12.80 4.25 -2.43
C LYS A 76 11.59 4.80 -1.67
N TRP A 77 10.38 4.47 -2.13
CA TRP A 77 9.15 4.87 -1.45
C TRP A 77 9.05 4.24 -0.06
N TRP A 78 9.39 2.95 0.06
CA TRP A 78 9.40 2.29 1.36
C TRP A 78 10.37 2.96 2.34
N ASP A 79 11.58 3.29 1.87
CA ASP A 79 12.56 3.98 2.71
C ASP A 79 12.02 5.33 3.19
N TYR A 80 11.34 6.04 2.31
CA TYR A 80 10.74 7.33 2.62
C TYR A 80 9.62 7.21 3.65
N MET A 81 8.79 6.17 3.55
CA MET A 81 7.65 5.97 4.44
C MET A 81 8.00 5.24 5.74
N ALA A 82 9.15 4.58 5.80
CA ALA A 82 9.52 3.74 6.93
C ALA A 82 9.43 4.43 8.31
N PRO A 83 9.82 5.71 8.47
CA PRO A 83 9.71 6.34 9.79
C PRO A 83 8.28 6.50 10.31
N LEU A 84 7.28 6.38 9.44
CA LEU A 84 5.89 6.66 9.80
C LEU A 84 5.12 5.42 10.25
N MET A 85 5.64 4.22 9.98
CA MET A 85 4.85 3.00 10.13
C MET A 85 5.70 1.79 10.48
N ALA A 86 5.06 0.71 10.89
CA ALA A 86 5.75 -0.55 11.16
C ALA A 86 6.26 -1.14 9.85
N VAL A 87 7.55 -1.49 9.82
CA VAL A 87 8.21 -2.01 8.63
C VAL A 87 9.05 -3.25 8.96
N ASN A 88 9.28 -4.05 7.92
CA ASN A 88 10.21 -5.19 7.96
C ASN A 88 11.67 -4.68 7.85
N PRO A 89 12.67 -5.56 8.04
CA PRO A 89 14.07 -5.12 7.96
C PRO A 89 14.47 -4.46 6.63
N ASP A 90 13.76 -4.77 5.54
CA ASP A 90 14.01 -4.15 4.23
C ASP A 90 13.16 -2.90 4.00
N ASN A 91 12.52 -2.40 5.04
CA ASN A 91 11.60 -1.24 5.03
C ASN A 91 10.29 -1.48 4.27
N SER A 92 10.01 -2.70 3.82
CA SER A 92 8.68 -3.00 3.31
C SER A 92 7.67 -2.92 4.46
N PRO A 93 6.44 -2.46 4.19
CA PRO A 93 5.43 -2.38 5.26
C PRO A 93 5.12 -3.76 5.84
N VAL A 94 5.04 -3.83 7.18
CA VAL A 94 4.44 -5.00 7.81
C VAL A 94 2.98 -5.01 7.41
N ALA A 95 2.55 -6.07 6.74
CA ALA A 95 1.19 -6.15 6.21
C ALA A 95 0.62 -7.54 6.42
N GLU A 96 -0.67 -7.61 6.75
CA GLU A 96 -1.42 -8.85 6.87
C GLU A 96 -2.53 -8.85 5.84
N ASP A 97 -2.60 -9.88 5.01
CA ASP A 97 -3.65 -9.99 4.00
C ASP A 97 -5.00 -10.28 4.64
N LEU A 98 -6.03 -9.64 4.13
CA LEU A 98 -7.40 -9.89 4.54
C LEU A 98 -8.04 -10.90 3.60
N VAL A 99 -8.93 -11.72 4.15
CA VAL A 99 -9.61 -12.77 3.39
C VAL A 99 -10.91 -12.21 2.82
N PRO A 100 -11.09 -12.25 1.49
CA PRO A 100 -12.36 -11.80 0.90
C PRO A 100 -13.47 -12.76 1.27
N VAL A 101 -14.60 -12.22 1.73
CA VAL A 101 -15.74 -13.03 2.14
C VAL A 101 -17.01 -12.71 1.36
N PHE A 102 -17.04 -11.61 0.63
CA PHE A 102 -18.21 -11.23 -0.17
C PHE A 102 -17.87 -10.11 -1.14
N HIS A 103 -18.41 -10.19 -2.33
CA HIS A 103 -18.36 -9.10 -3.31
C HIS A 103 -19.64 -9.08 -4.13
N LEU A 104 -20.19 -7.89 -4.32
CA LEU A 104 -21.34 -7.66 -5.18
C LEU A 104 -20.99 -6.54 -6.16
N ASP A 105 -21.15 -6.80 -7.46
CA ASP A 105 -20.95 -5.78 -8.49
C ASP A 105 -22.06 -4.73 -8.45
#